data_6239b97f3262f06a69d11ffa0f474c9e
#
_entry.id   6239b97f3262f06a69d11ffa0f474c9e
#
_cell.length_a   1.000
_cell.length_b   1.000
_cell.length_c   1.000
_cell.angle_alpha   90.00
_cell.angle_beta   90.00
_cell.angle_gamma   90.00
#
_symmetry.space_group_name_H-M   'P 1'
#
loop_
_entity.id
_entity.type
_entity.pdbx_description
1 polymer ?
#
loop_
_entity_poly.entity_id
_entity_poly.type
_entity_poly.pdbx_seq_one_letter_code
_entity_poly.pdbx_strand_id
1 'polypeptide(L)'
;MPAKPYNKQVDENNILLLRDILSELPQYATIAFRGIENTTSTRTRLGYARDIKTFYEYLCENNPFFRDKTPLDITTEDLSRLEAEDIEEFLHAMKLYTKNGRTYTNGEQALKRKLSALRVFFAYLYKNDRISSNAAEKVDMPKIHDK
;
A
#
# COMPACT_ATOMS: atom_id res chain seq x y z
N MET A 1 32.65 14.72 -15.14
CA MET A 1 31.90 13.47 -15.09
C MET A 1 30.71 13.54 -16.03
N PRO A 2 30.51 12.53 -16.83
CA PRO A 2 29.32 12.53 -17.67
C PRO A 2 28.06 12.50 -16.80
N ALA A 3 26.99 13.16 -17.25
CA ALA A 3 25.70 13.13 -16.57
C ALA A 3 25.16 11.71 -16.60
N LYS A 4 24.49 11.31 -15.51
CA LYS A 4 23.82 10.01 -15.45
C LYS A 4 22.68 9.96 -16.48
N PRO A 5 22.43 8.81 -17.11
CA PRO A 5 21.26 8.65 -17.97
C PRO A 5 19.98 9.03 -17.23
N TYR A 6 19.04 9.61 -17.94
CA TYR A 6 17.77 10.06 -17.38
C TYR A 6 17.04 8.95 -16.60
N ASN A 7 16.97 7.73 -17.17
CA ASN A 7 16.31 6.61 -16.53
C ASN A 7 16.94 6.24 -15.19
N LYS A 8 18.28 6.31 -15.10
CA LYS A 8 19.00 6.00 -13.87
C LYS A 8 18.74 7.05 -12.80
N GLN A 9 18.66 8.33 -13.18
CA GLN A 9 18.33 9.40 -12.23
C GLN A 9 16.91 9.25 -11.69
N VAL A 10 15.95 8.89 -12.55
CA VAL A 10 14.56 8.65 -12.14
C VAL A 10 14.48 7.48 -11.16
N ASP A 11 15.20 6.38 -11.45
CA ASP A 11 15.25 5.22 -10.55
C ASP A 11 15.84 5.58 -9.18
N GLU A 12 16.94 6.32 -9.16
CA GLU A 12 17.56 6.75 -7.90
C GLU A 12 16.62 7.64 -7.09
N ASN A 13 15.93 8.58 -7.74
CA ASN A 13 14.97 9.44 -7.09
C ASN A 13 13.79 8.62 -6.52
N ASN A 14 13.30 7.66 -7.28
CA ASN A 14 12.21 6.78 -6.82
C ASN A 14 12.64 5.95 -5.62
N ILE A 15 13.87 5.46 -5.60
CA ILE A 15 14.41 4.70 -4.46
C ILE A 15 14.46 5.59 -3.21
N LEU A 16 14.91 6.83 -3.33
CA LEU A 16 14.97 7.76 -2.20
C LEU A 16 13.57 8.08 -1.66
N LEU A 17 12.62 8.34 -2.55
CA LEU A 17 11.24 8.58 -2.17
C LEU A 17 10.62 7.35 -1.50
N LEU A 18 10.91 6.17 -2.03
CA LEU A 18 10.44 4.90 -1.45
C LEU A 18 10.97 4.72 -0.03
N ARG A 19 12.27 4.98 0.19
CA ARG A 19 12.87 4.90 1.52
C ARG A 19 12.20 5.84 2.51
N ASP A 20 11.88 7.06 2.08
CA ASP A 20 11.17 8.02 2.92
C ASP A 20 9.81 7.49 3.37
N ILE A 21 9.04 6.94 2.44
CA ILE A 21 7.72 6.39 2.75
C ILE A 21 7.85 5.20 3.70
N LEU A 22 8.78 4.29 3.41
CA LEU A 22 8.99 3.09 4.23
C LEU A 22 9.46 3.43 5.65
N SER A 23 10.15 4.56 5.83
CA SER A 23 10.57 5.00 7.16
C SER A 23 9.36 5.36 8.07
N GLU A 24 8.21 5.61 7.49
CA GLU A 24 6.98 5.91 8.21
C GLU A 24 6.08 4.68 8.40
N LEU A 25 6.54 3.51 7.95
CA LEU A 25 5.84 2.23 8.07
C LEU A 25 6.67 1.26 8.92
N PRO A 26 6.04 0.22 9.46
CA PRO A 26 6.78 -0.78 10.25
C PRO A 26 7.88 -1.46 9.45
N GLN A 27 8.89 -1.98 10.15
CA GLN A 27 10.06 -2.61 9.51
C GLN A 27 9.69 -3.77 8.59
N TYR A 28 8.65 -4.54 8.92
CA TYR A 28 8.23 -5.66 8.05
C TYR A 28 7.79 -5.17 6.67
N ALA A 29 7.35 -3.91 6.54
CA ALA A 29 7.02 -3.33 5.23
C ALA A 29 8.29 -3.15 4.39
N THR A 30 9.40 -2.69 5.00
CA THR A 30 10.69 -2.60 4.32
C THR A 30 11.13 -3.96 3.80
N ILE A 31 10.97 -5.00 4.62
CA ILE A 31 11.30 -6.37 4.23
C ILE A 31 10.45 -6.82 3.03
N ALA A 32 9.14 -6.55 3.07
CA ALA A 32 8.23 -6.92 1.98
C ALA A 32 8.59 -6.21 0.67
N PHE A 33 8.87 -4.92 0.74
CA PHE A 33 9.21 -4.14 -0.46
C PHE A 33 10.56 -4.55 -1.05
N ARG A 34 11.52 -4.95 -0.21
CA ARG A 34 12.77 -5.54 -0.69
C ARG A 34 12.51 -6.89 -1.36
N GLY A 35 11.59 -7.67 -0.82
CA GLY A 35 11.27 -9.00 -1.36
C GLY A 35 10.63 -9.00 -2.73
N ILE A 36 10.05 -7.87 -3.16
CA ILE A 36 9.40 -7.76 -4.48
C ILE A 36 10.25 -6.98 -5.50
N GLU A 37 11.50 -6.67 -5.17
CA GLU A 37 12.36 -5.88 -6.07
C GLU A 37 12.56 -6.52 -7.44
N ASN A 38 12.68 -7.84 -7.49
CA ASN A 38 12.96 -8.55 -8.73
C ASN A 38 11.76 -8.69 -9.67
N THR A 39 10.56 -8.41 -9.18
CA THR A 39 9.33 -8.57 -9.95
C THR A 39 8.61 -7.25 -10.21
N THR A 40 9.16 -6.15 -9.73
CA THR A 40 8.54 -4.83 -9.85
C THR A 40 9.58 -3.77 -10.19
N SER A 41 9.16 -2.72 -10.90
CA SER A 41 10.01 -1.55 -11.14
C SER A 41 10.03 -0.65 -9.90
N THR A 42 11.01 0.27 -9.85
CA THR A 42 11.07 1.28 -8.77
C THR A 42 9.80 2.14 -8.76
N ARG A 43 9.28 2.49 -9.93
CA ARG A 43 8.06 3.27 -10.07
C ARG A 43 6.85 2.54 -9.49
N THR A 44 6.72 1.25 -9.80
CA THR A 44 5.64 0.41 -9.28
C THR A 44 5.72 0.29 -7.76
N ARG A 45 6.92 0.02 -7.22
CA ARG A 45 7.10 -0.08 -5.77
C ARG A 45 6.78 1.23 -5.07
N LEU A 46 7.19 2.36 -5.63
CA LEU A 46 6.89 3.67 -5.06
C LEU A 46 5.38 3.90 -4.99
N GLY A 47 4.65 3.59 -6.09
CA GLY A 47 3.20 3.69 -6.12
C GLY A 47 2.54 2.78 -5.08
N TYR A 48 3.01 1.55 -4.97
CA TYR A 48 2.50 0.59 -3.99
C TYR A 48 2.76 1.06 -2.56
N ALA A 49 3.95 1.59 -2.28
CA ALA A 49 4.26 2.07 -0.93
C ALA A 49 3.36 3.24 -0.53
N ARG A 50 3.07 4.15 -1.46
CA ARG A 50 2.12 5.24 -1.22
C ARG A 50 0.73 4.71 -0.91
N ASP A 51 0.29 3.70 -1.64
CA ASP A 51 -1.03 3.09 -1.43
C ASP A 51 -1.10 2.36 -0.08
N ILE A 52 -0.04 1.64 0.30
CA ILE A 52 0.02 0.97 1.60
C ILE A 52 0.00 2.00 2.74
N LYS A 53 0.76 3.08 2.61
CA LYS A 53 0.76 4.16 3.62
C LYS A 53 -0.63 4.77 3.76
N THR A 54 -1.30 5.03 2.65
CA THR A 54 -2.68 5.55 2.64
C THR A 54 -3.63 4.59 3.36
N PHE A 55 -3.49 3.29 3.11
CA PHE A 55 -4.29 2.27 3.79
C PHE A 55 -4.06 2.28 5.30
N TYR A 56 -2.79 2.35 5.73
CA TYR A 56 -2.46 2.39 7.15
C TYR A 56 -3.02 3.63 7.83
N GLU A 57 -2.89 4.79 7.18
CA GLU A 57 -3.47 6.03 7.68
C GLU A 57 -4.99 5.93 7.80
N TYR A 58 -5.64 5.33 6.80
CA TYR A 58 -7.08 5.09 6.82
C TYR A 58 -7.50 4.21 8.00
N LEU A 59 -6.78 3.13 8.24
CA LEU A 59 -7.08 2.23 9.36
C LEU A 59 -7.01 2.99 10.70
N CYS A 60 -5.97 3.78 10.91
CA CYS A 60 -5.79 4.52 12.15
C CYS A 60 -6.86 5.59 12.36
N GLU A 61 -7.39 6.16 11.29
CA GLU A 61 -8.40 7.21 11.36
C GLU A 61 -9.83 6.66 11.45
N ASN A 62 -10.11 5.51 10.83
CA ASN A 62 -11.49 5.07 10.59
C ASN A 62 -11.84 3.70 11.19
N ASN A 63 -10.88 2.84 11.43
CA ASN A 63 -11.16 1.51 11.96
C ASN A 63 -11.07 1.55 13.49
N PRO A 64 -12.14 1.18 14.21
CA PRO A 64 -12.15 1.28 15.68
C PRO A 64 -11.02 0.51 16.35
N PHE A 65 -10.59 -0.62 15.79
CA PHE A 65 -9.51 -1.43 16.35
C PHE A 65 -8.16 -0.68 16.29
N PHE A 66 -7.96 0.18 15.27
CA PHE A 66 -6.70 0.89 15.04
C PHE A 66 -6.71 2.35 15.50
N ARG A 67 -7.81 2.80 16.09
CA ARG A 67 -8.02 4.23 16.42
C ARG A 67 -6.91 4.84 17.28
N ASP A 68 -6.36 4.07 18.21
CA ASP A 68 -5.33 4.56 19.14
C ASP A 68 -3.92 4.24 18.66
N LYS A 69 -3.77 3.81 17.41
CA LYS A 69 -2.49 3.44 16.82
C LYS A 69 -2.05 4.45 15.77
N THR A 70 -0.73 4.53 15.56
CA THR A 70 -0.15 5.19 14.39
C THR A 70 0.24 4.11 13.38
N PRO A 71 0.50 4.48 12.11
CA PRO A 71 0.95 3.48 11.11
C PRO A 71 2.14 2.64 11.58
N LEU A 72 3.11 3.24 12.29
CA LEU A 72 4.29 2.52 12.81
C LEU A 72 3.93 1.45 13.86
N ASP A 73 2.79 1.61 14.53
CA ASP A 73 2.36 0.70 15.59
C ASP A 73 1.57 -0.52 15.08
N ILE A 74 1.24 -0.57 13.79
CA ILE A 74 0.48 -1.67 13.22
C ILE A 74 1.39 -2.90 13.10
N THR A 75 1.05 -3.96 13.83
CA THR A 75 1.83 -5.19 13.86
C THR A 75 1.35 -6.17 12.79
N THR A 76 2.16 -7.21 12.54
CA THR A 76 1.73 -8.30 11.66
C THR A 76 0.53 -9.05 12.25
N GLU A 77 0.43 -9.13 13.57
CA GLU A 77 -0.75 -9.71 14.23
C GLU A 77 -2.00 -8.90 13.96
N ASP A 78 -1.87 -7.56 13.98
CA ASP A 78 -2.98 -6.67 13.65
C ASP A 78 -3.45 -6.92 12.20
N LEU A 79 -2.52 -7.07 11.26
CA LEU A 79 -2.86 -7.38 9.86
C LEU A 79 -3.55 -8.73 9.73
N SER A 80 -3.16 -9.70 10.55
CA SER A 80 -3.76 -11.05 10.55
C SER A 80 -5.22 -11.04 10.99
N ARG A 81 -5.66 -10.00 11.69
CA ARG A 81 -7.05 -9.84 12.16
C ARG A 81 -7.95 -9.15 11.16
N LEU A 82 -7.37 -8.53 10.12
CA LEU A 82 -8.17 -7.84 9.11
C LEU A 82 -9.01 -8.84 8.32
N GLU A 83 -10.22 -8.41 7.99
CA GLU A 83 -11.14 -9.17 7.15
C GLU A 83 -11.23 -8.53 5.77
N ALA A 84 -11.78 -9.26 4.80
CA ALA A 84 -11.99 -8.73 3.47
C ALA A 84 -12.82 -7.44 3.48
N GLU A 85 -13.82 -7.38 4.36
CA GLU A 85 -14.68 -6.19 4.51
C GLU A 85 -13.89 -4.95 4.89
N ASP A 86 -12.82 -5.07 5.66
CA ASP A 86 -11.99 -3.93 6.05
C ASP A 86 -11.33 -3.30 4.83
N ILE A 87 -10.89 -4.13 3.90
CA ILE A 87 -10.30 -3.67 2.65
C ILE A 87 -11.37 -3.11 1.70
N GLU A 88 -12.53 -3.77 1.65
CA GLU A 88 -13.64 -3.28 0.85
C GLU A 88 -14.11 -1.90 1.31
N GLU A 89 -14.20 -1.69 2.63
CA GLU A 89 -14.52 -0.38 3.21
C GLU A 89 -13.49 0.67 2.83
N PHE A 90 -12.20 0.32 2.87
CA PHE A 90 -11.13 1.21 2.45
C PHE A 90 -11.29 1.61 0.99
N LEU A 91 -11.48 0.67 0.09
CA LEU A 91 -11.63 0.95 -1.33
C LEU A 91 -12.85 1.82 -1.60
N HIS A 92 -13.95 1.55 -0.89
CA HIS A 92 -15.16 2.36 -1.00
C HIS A 92 -14.89 3.80 -0.53
N ALA A 93 -14.21 3.97 0.60
CA ALA A 93 -13.87 5.29 1.13
C ALA A 93 -12.93 6.07 0.21
N MET A 94 -12.05 5.36 -0.50
CA MET A 94 -11.08 6.00 -1.41
C MET A 94 -11.73 6.58 -2.66
N LYS A 95 -12.97 6.24 -2.96
CA LYS A 95 -13.70 6.87 -4.08
C LYS A 95 -13.81 8.37 -3.91
N LEU A 96 -13.92 8.82 -2.66
CA LEU A 96 -13.95 10.24 -2.30
C LEU A 96 -13.43 10.39 -0.87
N TYR A 97 -12.26 11.00 -0.69
CA TYR A 97 -11.71 11.20 0.65
C TYR A 97 -11.00 12.54 0.77
N THR A 98 -10.90 13.03 2.01
CA THR A 98 -10.25 14.30 2.33
C THR A 98 -9.00 14.03 3.18
N LYS A 99 -7.88 14.66 2.79
CA LYS A 99 -6.63 14.58 3.53
C LYS A 99 -5.98 15.97 3.53
N ASN A 100 -5.61 16.46 4.71
CA ASN A 100 -4.97 17.77 4.88
C ASN A 100 -5.79 18.90 4.23
N GLY A 101 -7.12 18.85 4.39
CA GLY A 101 -8.03 19.86 3.82
C GLY A 101 -8.28 19.75 2.32
N ARG A 102 -7.68 18.77 1.67
CA ARG A 102 -7.80 18.56 0.23
C ARG A 102 -8.62 17.31 -0.06
N THR A 103 -9.57 17.43 -1.00
CA THR A 103 -10.44 16.33 -1.42
C THR A 103 -9.83 15.60 -2.61
N TYR A 104 -9.78 14.27 -2.52
CA TYR A 104 -9.28 13.39 -3.56
C TYR A 104 -10.38 12.47 -4.05
N THR A 105 -10.41 12.22 -5.36
CA THR A 105 -11.26 11.21 -5.96
C THR A 105 -10.40 10.18 -6.65
N ASN A 106 -10.77 8.89 -6.53
CA ASN A 106 -10.09 7.81 -7.21
C ASN A 106 -11.07 7.11 -8.14
N GLY A 107 -10.75 7.08 -9.42
CA GLY A 107 -11.47 6.29 -10.40
C GLY A 107 -11.14 4.80 -10.28
N GLU A 108 -11.76 4.01 -11.15
CA GLU A 108 -11.62 2.55 -11.14
C GLU A 108 -10.17 2.09 -11.29
N GLN A 109 -9.38 2.76 -12.13
CA GLN A 109 -7.96 2.43 -12.33
C GLN A 109 -7.15 2.63 -11.05
N ALA A 110 -7.37 3.74 -10.34
CA ALA A 110 -6.67 4.03 -9.09
C ALA A 110 -7.06 3.04 -7.98
N LEU A 111 -8.34 2.66 -7.90
CA LEU A 111 -8.81 1.67 -6.95
C LEU A 111 -8.22 0.29 -7.25
N LYS A 112 -8.15 -0.08 -8.52
CA LYS A 112 -7.52 -1.34 -8.95
C LYS A 112 -6.05 -1.37 -8.56
N ARG A 113 -5.32 -0.28 -8.75
CA ARG A 113 -3.91 -0.19 -8.34
C ARG A 113 -3.77 -0.34 -6.83
N LYS A 114 -4.64 0.31 -6.04
CA LYS A 114 -4.62 0.19 -4.59
C LYS A 114 -4.84 -1.25 -4.13
N LEU A 115 -5.80 -1.94 -4.72
CA LEU A 115 -6.02 -3.35 -4.39
C LEU A 115 -4.83 -4.22 -4.83
N SER A 116 -4.24 -3.94 -5.99
CA SER A 116 -3.03 -4.65 -6.43
C SER A 116 -1.88 -4.48 -5.44
N ALA A 117 -1.69 -3.26 -4.92
CA ALA A 117 -0.67 -3.00 -3.90
C ALA A 117 -0.92 -3.83 -2.65
N LEU A 118 -2.16 -3.85 -2.17
CA LEU A 118 -2.53 -4.63 -0.98
C LEU A 118 -2.35 -6.13 -1.23
N ARG A 119 -2.73 -6.63 -2.40
CA ARG A 119 -2.58 -8.03 -2.74
C ARG A 119 -1.12 -8.46 -2.76
N VAL A 120 -0.26 -7.68 -3.40
CA VAL A 120 1.17 -8.00 -3.48
C VAL A 120 1.80 -7.98 -2.07
N PHE A 121 1.48 -6.96 -1.28
CA PHE A 121 1.99 -6.79 0.06
C PHE A 121 1.56 -7.93 0.99
N PHE A 122 0.27 -8.20 1.04
CA PHE A 122 -0.27 -9.26 1.90
C PHE A 122 0.17 -10.65 1.45
N ALA A 123 0.25 -10.89 0.13
CA ALA A 123 0.72 -12.16 -0.40
C ALA A 123 2.16 -12.45 0.01
N TYR A 124 3.03 -11.43 -0.04
CA TYR A 124 4.41 -11.59 0.40
C TYR A 124 4.47 -11.95 1.89
N LEU A 125 3.76 -11.21 2.73
CA LEU A 125 3.74 -11.45 4.16
C LEU A 125 3.16 -12.82 4.52
N TYR A 126 2.10 -13.22 3.83
CA TYR A 126 1.46 -14.52 4.05
C TYR A 126 2.37 -15.67 3.62
N LYS A 127 2.97 -15.56 2.43
CA LYS A 127 3.90 -16.57 1.90
C LYS A 127 5.10 -16.79 2.81
N ASN A 128 5.56 -15.74 3.48
CA ASN A 128 6.72 -15.79 4.35
C ASN A 128 6.34 -15.94 5.85
N ASP A 129 5.13 -16.41 6.11
CA ASP A 129 4.61 -16.72 7.46
C ASP A 129 4.64 -15.53 8.43
N ARG A 130 4.57 -14.30 7.89
CA ARG A 130 4.53 -13.09 8.71
C ARG A 130 3.13 -12.76 9.19
N ILE A 131 2.12 -13.16 8.42
CA ILE A 131 0.70 -13.04 8.79
C ILE A 131 0.04 -14.40 8.64
N SER A 132 -0.96 -14.66 9.47
CA SER A 132 -1.67 -15.95 9.50
C SER A 132 -2.94 -15.97 8.66
N SER A 133 -3.38 -14.81 8.16
CA SER A 133 -4.57 -14.67 7.34
C SER A 133 -4.32 -13.58 6.29
N ASN A 134 -4.84 -13.77 5.08
CA ASN A 134 -4.66 -12.85 3.97
C ASN A 134 -6.00 -12.25 3.54
N ALA A 135 -6.36 -11.13 4.14
CA ALA A 135 -7.62 -10.44 3.87
C ALA A 135 -7.75 -9.97 2.42
N ALA A 136 -6.63 -9.59 1.80
CA ALA A 136 -6.64 -9.03 0.45
C ALA A 136 -6.96 -10.07 -0.63
N GLU A 137 -6.67 -11.36 -0.37
CA GLU A 137 -6.90 -12.43 -1.33
C GLU A 137 -8.38 -12.59 -1.69
N LYS A 138 -9.27 -12.32 -0.73
CA LYS A 138 -10.71 -12.54 -0.89
C LYS A 138 -11.46 -11.36 -1.50
N VAL A 139 -10.79 -10.25 -1.72
CA VAL A 139 -11.42 -9.05 -2.26
C VAL A 139 -11.39 -9.09 -3.79
N ASP A 140 -12.56 -8.88 -4.40
CA ASP A 140 -12.69 -8.85 -5.86
C ASP A 140 -12.09 -7.57 -6.43
N MET A 141 -11.42 -7.71 -7.60
CA MET A 141 -10.90 -6.54 -8.32
C MET A 141 -12.05 -5.66 -8.82
N PRO A 142 -11.93 -4.34 -8.66
CA PRO A 142 -12.89 -3.44 -9.29
C PRO A 142 -12.92 -3.65 -10.81
N LYS A 143 -14.13 -3.68 -11.37
CA LYS A 143 -14.28 -3.76 -12.81
C LYS A 143 -13.98 -2.42 -13.44
N ILE A 144 -13.31 -2.45 -14.60
CA ILE A 144 -13.10 -1.27 -15.41
C ILE A 144 -14.20 -1.26 -16.46
N HIS A 145 -15.03 -0.21 -16.44
CA HIS A 145 -16.11 -0.09 -17.41
C HIS A 145 -15.57 0.53 -18.69
N ASP A 146 -15.75 -0.17 -19.80
CA ASP A 146 -15.45 0.36 -21.13
C ASP A 146 -16.58 1.34 -21.51
N LYS A 147 -16.17 2.46 -22.08
CA LYS A 147 -17.13 3.43 -22.61
C LYS A 147 -17.35 3.21 -24.09
#